data_24e46e3f4be7e6dc49fb4ee6fde954b5
#
_entry.id   24e46e3f4be7e6dc49fb4ee6fde954b5
#
_cell.length_a   1.000
_cell.length_b   1.000
_cell.length_c   1.000
_cell.angle_alpha   90.00
_cell.angle_beta   90.00
_cell.angle_gamma   90.00
#
_symmetry.space_group_name_H-M   'P 1'
#
loop_
_entity.id
_entity.type
_entity.pdbx_description
1 polymer ?
#
loop_
_entity_poly.entity_id
_entity_poly.type
_entity_poly.pdbx_seq_one_letter_code
_entity_poly.pdbx_strand_id
1 'polypeptide(L)'
;MESLKQTTEVQLVPFNKSFLETIWKIGFSTEKPEWTKLNAPYFNDYRKFNDAKSFGASPIAGFLTSEDCRCVVANGQPVGMVSKSWEDEATRWLEIGIVIYDDQLWSQGIATTALTKWVDAIFQETDALEHIGMTTWSGNGGMMTVAEKLGFLKEGQIRKVRYYQGQYYDSMKYGVLREEWNTRA
;
A
#
# COMPACT_ATOMS: atom_id res chain seq x y z
N MET A 1 13.16 31.23 -13.68
CA MET A 1 11.79 30.67 -13.92
C MET A 1 11.69 29.46 -13.01
N GLU A 2 11.04 29.62 -11.85
CA GLU A 2 10.70 28.49 -10.98
C GLU A 2 9.66 27.63 -11.68
N SER A 3 10.04 26.42 -12.01
CA SER A 3 9.10 25.39 -12.46
C SER A 3 8.14 25.14 -11.31
N LEU A 4 6.90 25.59 -11.43
CA LEU A 4 5.81 25.17 -10.56
C LEU A 4 5.76 23.65 -10.62
N LYS A 5 6.22 22.97 -9.57
CA LYS A 5 6.00 21.52 -9.39
C LYS A 5 4.49 21.32 -9.40
N GLN A 6 3.97 20.81 -10.49
CA GLN A 6 2.56 20.47 -10.60
C GLN A 6 2.28 19.41 -9.52
N THR A 7 1.50 19.78 -8.52
CA THR A 7 1.16 18.88 -7.41
C THR A 7 0.29 17.76 -7.98
N THR A 8 0.74 16.52 -7.86
CA THR A 8 -0.02 15.35 -8.30
C THR A 8 -1.30 15.24 -7.47
N GLU A 9 -2.45 15.34 -8.13
CA GLU A 9 -3.74 15.11 -7.47
C GLU A 9 -3.88 13.62 -7.17
N VAL A 10 -4.13 13.25 -5.90
CA VAL A 10 -4.32 11.87 -5.45
C VAL A 10 -5.70 11.71 -4.82
N GLN A 11 -6.46 10.74 -5.29
CA GLN A 11 -7.77 10.38 -4.77
C GLN A 11 -7.81 8.91 -4.38
N LEU A 12 -8.62 8.58 -3.38
CA LEU A 12 -8.95 7.20 -2.97
C LEU A 12 -10.42 6.96 -3.28
N VAL A 13 -10.69 6.00 -4.14
CA VAL A 13 -12.05 5.68 -4.58
C VAL A 13 -12.28 4.16 -4.60
N PRO A 14 -13.53 3.68 -4.50
CA PRO A 14 -13.82 2.26 -4.70
C PRO A 14 -13.36 1.79 -6.08
N PHE A 15 -12.90 0.54 -6.17
CA PHE A 15 -12.61 -0.06 -7.47
C PHE A 15 -13.89 -0.27 -8.29
N ASN A 16 -13.78 -0.05 -9.58
CA ASN A 16 -14.78 -0.38 -10.58
C ASN A 16 -14.16 -1.24 -11.70
N LYS A 17 -14.97 -1.72 -12.62
CA LYS A 17 -14.51 -2.59 -13.71
C LYS A 17 -13.41 -1.95 -14.58
N SER A 18 -13.54 -0.67 -14.91
CA SER A 18 -12.55 0.05 -15.72
C SER A 18 -11.22 0.20 -14.98
N PHE A 19 -11.26 0.46 -13.67
CA PHE A 19 -10.06 0.55 -12.84
C PHE A 19 -9.37 -0.80 -12.70
N LEU A 20 -10.12 -1.89 -12.52
CA LEU A 20 -9.55 -3.24 -12.51
C LEU A 20 -8.83 -3.58 -13.81
N GLU A 21 -9.39 -3.20 -14.97
CA GLU A 21 -8.77 -3.42 -16.27
C GLU A 21 -7.44 -2.67 -16.40
N THR A 22 -7.40 -1.41 -15.97
CA THR A 22 -6.17 -0.61 -15.96
C THR A 22 -5.12 -1.20 -15.00
N ILE A 23 -5.53 -1.58 -13.79
CA ILE A 23 -4.63 -2.20 -12.80
C ILE A 23 -4.11 -3.55 -13.30
N TRP A 24 -4.95 -4.38 -13.94
CA TRP A 24 -4.46 -5.58 -14.61
C TRP A 24 -3.34 -5.26 -15.59
N LYS A 25 -3.56 -4.27 -16.46
CA LYS A 25 -2.62 -3.91 -17.52
C LYS A 25 -1.26 -3.48 -16.96
N ILE A 26 -1.23 -2.62 -15.94
CA ILE A 26 0.02 -2.07 -15.37
C ILE A 26 0.67 -3.00 -14.34
N GLY A 27 -0.12 -3.79 -13.61
CA GLY A 27 0.37 -4.56 -12.47
C GLY A 27 0.42 -6.07 -12.64
N PHE A 28 -0.39 -6.65 -13.57
CA PHE A 28 -0.59 -8.10 -13.59
C PHE A 28 -0.52 -8.73 -14.99
N SER A 29 -0.17 -7.97 -16.03
CA SER A 29 -0.11 -8.45 -17.42
C SER A 29 1.27 -8.96 -17.84
N THR A 30 2.30 -8.75 -17.04
CA THR A 30 3.69 -9.15 -17.31
C THR A 30 4.19 -10.19 -16.32
N GLU A 31 5.26 -10.93 -16.67
CA GLU A 31 5.79 -12.02 -15.81
C GLU A 31 6.44 -11.51 -14.52
N LYS A 32 7.09 -10.36 -14.56
CA LYS A 32 7.88 -9.82 -13.44
C LYS A 32 7.76 -8.29 -13.37
N PRO A 33 6.61 -7.75 -13.00
CA PRO A 33 6.49 -6.31 -12.85
C PRO A 33 7.33 -5.82 -11.65
N GLU A 34 7.89 -4.62 -11.76
CA GLU A 34 8.84 -4.09 -10.79
C GLU A 34 8.29 -4.03 -9.35
N TRP A 35 7.00 -3.74 -9.18
CA TRP A 35 6.38 -3.66 -7.86
C TRP A 35 6.49 -4.96 -7.06
N THR A 36 6.56 -6.12 -7.72
CA THR A 36 6.67 -7.42 -7.05
C THR A 36 7.98 -7.59 -6.30
N LYS A 37 9.02 -6.87 -6.68
CA LYS A 37 10.32 -6.89 -5.97
C LYS A 37 10.25 -6.27 -4.58
N LEU A 38 9.28 -5.43 -4.31
CA LEU A 38 9.10 -4.72 -3.04
C LEU A 38 7.98 -5.32 -2.19
N ASN A 39 6.98 -5.96 -2.81
CA ASN A 39 5.81 -6.51 -2.15
C ASN A 39 6.05 -7.94 -1.68
N ALA A 40 6.77 -8.09 -0.56
CA ALA A 40 7.05 -9.38 0.07
C ALA A 40 7.50 -10.50 -0.90
N PRO A 41 8.54 -10.26 -1.73
CA PRO A 41 8.93 -11.16 -2.85
C PRO A 41 9.35 -12.55 -2.37
N TYR A 42 9.66 -12.71 -1.10
CA TYR A 42 10.02 -13.97 -0.47
C TYR A 42 8.86 -14.97 -0.38
N PHE A 43 7.61 -14.54 -0.54
CA PHE A 43 6.45 -15.44 -0.60
C PHE A 43 6.28 -16.06 -1.99
N ASN A 44 6.81 -15.43 -3.05
CA ASN A 44 6.72 -15.90 -4.44
C ASN A 44 5.29 -16.25 -4.87
N ASP A 45 4.34 -15.41 -4.48
CA ASP A 45 2.89 -15.61 -4.66
C ASP A 45 2.32 -14.86 -5.87
N TYR A 46 3.15 -14.06 -6.55
CA TYR A 46 2.73 -13.33 -7.75
C TYR A 46 2.29 -14.27 -8.88
N ARG A 47 1.19 -13.92 -9.51
CA ARG A 47 0.68 -14.58 -10.72
C ARG A 47 0.32 -13.55 -11.78
N LYS A 48 0.81 -13.79 -12.99
CA LYS A 48 0.39 -13.06 -14.18
C LYS A 48 -0.98 -13.54 -14.64
N PHE A 49 -1.76 -12.62 -15.21
CA PHE A 49 -3.03 -12.91 -15.88
C PHE A 49 -2.95 -12.54 -17.36
N ASN A 50 -3.37 -13.43 -18.24
CA ASN A 50 -3.25 -13.23 -19.69
C ASN A 50 -4.23 -12.20 -20.25
N ASP A 51 -5.34 -11.97 -19.56
CA ASP A 51 -6.38 -11.03 -19.96
C ASP A 51 -7.11 -10.43 -18.74
N ALA A 52 -7.75 -9.29 -18.96
CA ALA A 52 -8.49 -8.57 -17.91
C ALA A 52 -9.69 -9.35 -17.38
N LYS A 53 -10.27 -10.26 -18.15
CA LYS A 53 -11.42 -11.07 -17.74
C LYS A 53 -11.00 -12.10 -16.69
N SER A 54 -9.91 -12.81 -16.92
CA SER A 54 -9.35 -13.78 -15.97
C SER A 54 -8.87 -13.09 -14.70
N PHE A 55 -8.26 -11.91 -14.81
CA PHE A 55 -7.92 -11.10 -13.65
C PHE A 55 -9.16 -10.68 -12.86
N GLY A 56 -10.19 -10.14 -13.53
CA GLY A 56 -11.43 -9.70 -12.89
C GLY A 56 -12.21 -10.82 -12.19
N ALA A 57 -12.00 -12.08 -12.56
CA ALA A 57 -12.57 -13.26 -11.91
C ALA A 57 -11.69 -13.84 -10.79
N SER A 58 -10.52 -13.25 -10.52
CA SER A 58 -9.56 -13.77 -9.55
C SER A 58 -9.87 -13.34 -8.11
N PRO A 59 -9.35 -14.07 -7.10
CA PRO A 59 -9.41 -13.64 -5.72
C PRO A 59 -8.77 -12.27 -5.47
N ILE A 60 -7.75 -11.90 -6.26
CA ILE A 60 -7.09 -10.59 -6.17
C ILE A 60 -8.08 -9.48 -6.52
N ALA A 61 -8.80 -9.60 -7.63
CA ALA A 61 -9.82 -8.63 -8.02
C ALA A 61 -10.97 -8.57 -7.00
N GLY A 62 -11.34 -9.71 -6.41
CA GLY A 62 -12.30 -9.77 -5.30
C GLY A 62 -11.85 -8.97 -4.08
N PHE A 63 -10.58 -9.10 -3.71
CA PHE A 63 -9.99 -8.30 -2.63
C PHE A 63 -9.94 -6.81 -2.98
N LEU A 64 -9.48 -6.45 -4.18
CA LEU A 64 -9.41 -5.05 -4.62
C LEU A 64 -10.78 -4.35 -4.59
N THR A 65 -11.85 -5.08 -4.90
CA THR A 65 -13.23 -4.54 -4.91
C THR A 65 -13.93 -4.61 -3.55
N SER A 66 -13.26 -5.14 -2.52
CA SER A 66 -13.82 -5.20 -1.17
C SER A 66 -13.84 -3.83 -0.48
N GLU A 67 -14.53 -3.75 0.65
CA GLU A 67 -14.56 -2.55 1.51
C GLU A 67 -13.20 -2.25 2.16
N ASP A 68 -12.32 -3.22 2.23
CA ASP A 68 -10.98 -3.11 2.81
C ASP A 68 -9.95 -2.52 1.85
N CYS A 69 -10.33 -2.26 0.60
CA CYS A 69 -9.46 -1.68 -0.42
C CYS A 69 -10.03 -0.40 -1.02
N ARG A 70 -9.12 0.49 -1.44
CA ARG A 70 -9.44 1.63 -2.31
C ARG A 70 -8.40 1.71 -3.43
N CYS A 71 -8.88 2.12 -4.59
CA CYS A 71 -8.02 2.45 -5.72
C CYS A 71 -7.32 3.79 -5.46
N VAL A 72 -6.02 3.80 -5.65
CA VAL A 72 -5.24 5.05 -5.70
C VAL A 72 -5.32 5.59 -7.12
N VAL A 73 -5.94 6.76 -7.28
CA VAL A 73 -6.05 7.46 -8.55
C VAL A 73 -5.14 8.70 -8.50
N ALA A 74 -4.19 8.78 -9.41
CA ALA A 74 -3.28 9.92 -9.54
C ALA A 74 -3.54 10.64 -10.87
N ASN A 75 -3.85 11.92 -10.82
CA ASN A 75 -4.19 12.73 -12.00
C ASN A 75 -5.26 12.06 -12.89
N GLY A 76 -6.29 11.49 -12.29
CA GLY A 76 -7.39 10.81 -12.97
C GLY A 76 -7.10 9.39 -13.47
N GLN A 77 -5.91 8.84 -13.23
CA GLN A 77 -5.53 7.49 -13.64
C GLN A 77 -5.40 6.55 -12.42
N PRO A 78 -5.97 5.34 -12.47
CA PRO A 78 -5.74 4.32 -11.45
C PRO A 78 -4.30 3.81 -11.52
N VAL A 79 -3.56 3.92 -10.41
CA VAL A 79 -2.12 3.63 -10.36
C VAL A 79 -1.73 2.63 -9.27
N GLY A 80 -2.63 2.37 -8.34
CA GLY A 80 -2.32 1.51 -7.21
C GLY A 80 -3.53 1.22 -6.32
N MET A 81 -3.25 0.70 -5.14
CA MET A 81 -4.25 0.43 -4.13
C MET A 81 -3.73 0.76 -2.74
N VAL A 82 -4.64 1.12 -1.84
CA VAL A 82 -4.45 1.05 -0.39
C VAL A 82 -5.38 0.00 0.18
N SER A 83 -4.95 -0.64 1.26
CA SER A 83 -5.74 -1.66 1.94
C SER A 83 -5.68 -1.52 3.45
N LYS A 84 -6.63 -2.14 4.13
CA LYS A 84 -6.63 -2.38 5.57
C LYS A 84 -6.92 -3.85 5.84
N SER A 85 -6.37 -4.38 6.92
CA SER A 85 -6.66 -5.72 7.39
C SER A 85 -6.56 -5.76 8.91
N TRP A 86 -7.47 -6.51 9.54
CA TRP A 86 -7.36 -6.79 10.96
C TRP A 86 -6.33 -7.89 11.20
N GLU A 87 -5.31 -7.61 12.00
CA GLU A 87 -4.48 -8.63 12.60
C GLU A 87 -5.28 -9.37 13.70
N ASP A 88 -6.06 -8.60 14.46
CA ASP A 88 -7.03 -9.08 15.41
C ASP A 88 -8.12 -8.01 15.63
N GLU A 89 -9.34 -8.30 15.18
CA GLU A 89 -10.45 -7.35 15.27
C GLU A 89 -10.94 -7.18 16.71
N ALA A 90 -10.95 -8.25 17.50
CA ALA A 90 -11.42 -8.24 18.88
C ALA A 90 -10.55 -7.34 19.77
N THR A 91 -9.25 -7.27 19.50
CA THR A 91 -8.31 -6.40 20.19
C THR A 91 -8.08 -5.07 19.47
N ARG A 92 -8.75 -4.83 18.35
CA ARG A 92 -8.64 -3.61 17.53
C ARG A 92 -7.24 -3.38 16.97
N TRP A 93 -6.57 -4.46 16.57
CA TRP A 93 -5.27 -4.38 15.92
C TRP A 93 -5.43 -4.41 14.40
N LEU A 94 -5.25 -3.25 13.77
CA LEU A 94 -5.42 -3.05 12.33
C LEU A 94 -4.09 -2.66 11.69
N GLU A 95 -3.79 -3.28 10.56
CA GLU A 95 -2.66 -2.89 9.70
C GLU A 95 -3.15 -2.38 8.35
N ILE A 96 -2.36 -1.49 7.75
CA ILE A 96 -2.60 -0.94 6.42
C ILE A 96 -1.49 -1.32 5.45
N GLY A 97 -1.83 -1.30 4.16
CA GLY A 97 -0.89 -1.55 3.08
C GLY A 97 -1.11 -0.61 1.91
N ILE A 98 -0.10 -0.52 1.05
CA ILE A 98 -0.15 0.23 -0.21
C ILE A 98 0.70 -0.45 -1.26
N VAL A 99 0.21 -0.46 -2.50
CA VAL A 99 1.00 -0.80 -3.68
C VAL A 99 0.74 0.24 -4.77
N ILE A 100 1.80 0.85 -5.28
CA ILE A 100 1.78 1.62 -6.52
C ILE A 100 2.36 0.72 -7.62
N TYR A 101 1.52 0.27 -8.54
CA TYR A 101 1.86 -0.73 -9.55
C TYR A 101 2.77 -0.20 -10.66
N ASP A 102 2.67 1.10 -10.97
CA ASP A 102 3.50 1.76 -11.97
C ASP A 102 4.77 2.32 -11.31
N ASP A 103 5.91 1.69 -11.58
CA ASP A 103 7.22 2.08 -11.03
C ASP A 103 7.69 3.44 -11.51
N GLN A 104 7.21 3.92 -12.67
CA GLN A 104 7.52 5.26 -13.19
C GLN A 104 6.97 6.37 -12.29
N LEU A 105 5.99 6.05 -11.44
CA LEU A 105 5.36 6.99 -10.52
C LEU A 105 5.95 6.96 -9.10
N TRP A 106 6.94 6.11 -8.86
CA TRP A 106 7.58 6.03 -7.55
C TRP A 106 8.38 7.30 -7.23
N SER A 107 8.57 7.56 -5.95
CA SER A 107 9.30 8.74 -5.43
C SER A 107 8.67 10.10 -5.77
N GLN A 108 7.43 10.12 -6.23
CA GLN A 108 6.67 11.35 -6.54
C GLN A 108 5.71 11.79 -5.42
N GLY A 109 5.78 11.16 -4.24
CA GLY A 109 4.94 11.50 -3.09
C GLY A 109 3.53 10.89 -3.12
N ILE A 110 3.16 10.15 -4.18
CA ILE A 110 1.82 9.55 -4.32
C ILE A 110 1.49 8.63 -3.15
N ALA A 111 2.42 7.74 -2.77
CA ALA A 111 2.21 6.82 -1.66
C ALA A 111 2.00 7.55 -0.32
N THR A 112 2.79 8.57 -0.03
CA THR A 112 2.65 9.39 1.17
C THR A 112 1.29 10.07 1.21
N THR A 113 0.87 10.71 0.12
CA THR A 113 -0.43 11.37 0.01
C THR A 113 -1.60 10.40 0.13
N ALA A 114 -1.51 9.24 -0.54
CA ALA A 114 -2.55 8.22 -0.49
C ALA A 114 -2.72 7.66 0.93
N LEU A 115 -1.62 7.30 1.60
CA LEU A 115 -1.66 6.79 2.97
C LEU A 115 -2.12 7.84 3.98
N THR A 116 -1.76 9.12 3.81
CA THR A 116 -2.32 10.20 4.64
C THR A 116 -3.85 10.19 4.60
N LYS A 117 -4.41 10.19 3.40
CA LYS A 117 -5.87 10.15 3.21
C LYS A 117 -6.50 8.86 3.74
N TRP A 118 -5.80 7.74 3.62
CA TRP A 118 -6.29 6.45 4.07
C TRP A 118 -6.35 6.35 5.60
N VAL A 119 -5.30 6.78 6.27
CA VAL A 119 -5.26 6.84 7.75
C VAL A 119 -6.31 7.81 8.29
N ASP A 120 -6.45 9.00 7.67
CA ASP A 120 -7.51 9.96 8.02
C ASP A 120 -8.90 9.31 7.94
N ALA A 121 -9.19 8.63 6.82
CA ALA A 121 -10.48 7.96 6.62
C ALA A 121 -10.73 6.86 7.67
N ILE A 122 -9.73 6.01 7.92
CA ILE A 122 -9.86 4.91 8.90
C ILE A 122 -10.13 5.46 10.31
N PHE A 123 -9.37 6.46 10.74
CA PHE A 123 -9.59 7.07 12.06
C PHE A 123 -10.92 7.81 12.16
N GLN A 124 -11.44 8.38 11.07
CA GLN A 124 -12.77 9.00 11.04
C GLN A 124 -13.91 7.97 11.07
N GLU A 125 -13.73 6.84 10.39
CA GLU A 125 -14.75 5.78 10.33
C GLU A 125 -14.80 4.91 11.60
N THR A 126 -13.71 4.85 12.37
CA THR A 126 -13.57 3.92 13.50
C THR A 126 -13.10 4.64 14.77
N ASP A 127 -14.03 5.27 15.48
CA ASP A 127 -13.75 6.07 16.68
C ASP A 127 -12.99 5.32 17.78
N ALA A 128 -13.23 4.01 17.91
CA ALA A 128 -12.62 3.19 18.96
C ALA A 128 -11.22 2.66 18.60
N LEU A 129 -10.69 2.99 17.42
CA LEU A 129 -9.38 2.55 16.99
C LEU A 129 -8.32 3.55 17.47
N GLU A 130 -7.35 3.08 18.26
CA GLU A 130 -6.28 3.92 18.81
C GLU A 130 -4.94 3.76 18.07
N HIS A 131 -4.76 2.67 17.32
CA HIS A 131 -3.49 2.32 16.67
C HIS A 131 -3.72 1.86 15.24
N ILE A 132 -2.91 2.35 14.31
CA ILE A 132 -2.81 1.81 12.96
C ILE A 132 -1.38 1.35 12.73
N GLY A 133 -1.22 0.06 12.40
CA GLY A 133 0.06 -0.56 12.11
C GLY A 133 0.36 -0.66 10.62
N MET A 134 1.62 -0.96 10.32
CA MET A 134 2.14 -1.20 8.98
C MET A 134 3.33 -2.12 9.06
N THR A 135 3.30 -3.22 8.33
CA THR A 135 4.41 -4.16 8.25
C THR A 135 5.07 -4.10 6.89
N THR A 136 6.40 -4.03 6.89
CA THR A 136 7.22 -4.17 5.70
C THR A 136 8.46 -5.01 5.99
N TRP A 137 9.39 -5.09 5.09
CA TRP A 137 10.65 -5.81 5.26
C TRP A 137 11.84 -4.90 4.97
N SER A 138 13.02 -5.20 5.51
CA SER A 138 14.21 -4.36 5.40
C SER A 138 14.75 -4.20 3.97
N GLY A 139 14.25 -5.01 3.01
CA GLY A 139 14.52 -4.84 1.59
C GLY A 139 13.66 -3.77 0.91
N ASN A 140 12.62 -3.26 1.57
CA ASN A 140 11.75 -2.21 1.04
C ASN A 140 12.05 -0.86 1.72
N GLY A 141 13.20 -0.26 1.39
CA GLY A 141 13.61 1.03 1.92
C GLY A 141 12.65 2.17 1.60
N GLY A 142 11.97 2.10 0.44
CA GLY A 142 10.96 3.08 0.05
C GLY A 142 9.79 3.12 1.02
N MET A 143 9.27 1.95 1.42
CA MET A 143 8.15 1.88 2.36
C MET A 143 8.54 2.31 3.77
N MET A 144 9.74 1.94 4.23
CA MET A 144 10.26 2.44 5.52
C MET A 144 10.34 3.97 5.54
N THR A 145 10.86 4.58 4.46
CA THR A 145 10.92 6.04 4.32
C THR A 145 9.53 6.68 4.31
N VAL A 146 8.55 6.05 3.66
CA VAL A 146 7.15 6.54 3.65
C VAL A 146 6.56 6.49 5.06
N ALA A 147 6.74 5.39 5.79
CA ALA A 147 6.27 5.26 7.17
C ALA A 147 6.83 6.38 8.06
N GLU A 148 8.14 6.62 8.02
CA GLU A 148 8.81 7.66 8.80
C GLU A 148 8.33 9.07 8.42
N LYS A 149 8.16 9.36 7.13
CA LYS A 149 7.61 10.65 6.66
C LYS A 149 6.19 10.91 7.12
N LEU A 150 5.40 9.86 7.31
CA LEU A 150 4.03 9.95 7.84
C LEU A 150 3.98 10.08 9.37
N GLY A 151 5.12 10.00 10.06
CA GLY A 151 5.19 10.05 11.52
C GLY A 151 4.91 8.71 12.20
N PHE A 152 4.91 7.60 11.44
CA PHE A 152 4.85 6.27 12.03
C PHE A 152 6.15 5.97 12.77
N LEU A 153 6.05 5.48 13.98
CA LEU A 153 7.20 5.05 14.75
C LEU A 153 7.56 3.59 14.42
N LYS A 154 8.86 3.29 14.41
CA LYS A 154 9.31 1.90 14.32
C LYS A 154 9.08 1.23 15.67
N GLU A 155 8.10 0.34 15.74
CA GLU A 155 7.69 -0.37 16.94
C GLU A 155 8.39 -1.72 17.11
N GLY A 156 8.91 -2.29 16.02
CA GLY A 156 9.61 -3.56 16.08
C GLY A 156 10.46 -3.87 14.86
N GLN A 157 11.47 -4.71 15.11
CA GLN A 157 12.33 -5.28 14.08
C GLN A 157 12.61 -6.73 14.43
N ILE A 158 12.03 -7.65 13.65
CA ILE A 158 12.25 -9.08 13.84
C ILE A 158 13.35 -9.50 12.89
N ARG A 159 14.54 -9.75 13.44
CA ARG A 159 15.76 -9.93 12.67
C ARG A 159 15.79 -11.27 11.96
N LYS A 160 16.26 -11.29 10.69
CA LYS A 160 16.58 -12.48 9.88
C LYS A 160 15.43 -13.48 9.73
N VAL A 161 14.19 -12.99 9.65
CA VAL A 161 12.98 -13.83 9.50
C VAL A 161 12.48 -13.91 8.06
N ARG A 162 13.13 -13.22 7.13
CA ARG A 162 12.83 -13.25 5.69
C ARG A 162 14.08 -13.65 4.93
N TYR A 163 14.07 -14.81 4.30
CA TYR A 163 15.16 -15.29 3.44
C TYR A 163 14.77 -15.10 1.98
N TYR A 164 15.59 -14.36 1.23
CA TYR A 164 15.32 -14.08 -0.18
C TYR A 164 16.62 -13.90 -0.95
N GLN A 165 16.76 -14.57 -2.09
CA GLN A 165 17.93 -14.49 -2.97
C GLN A 165 19.28 -14.64 -2.25
N GLY A 166 19.39 -15.63 -1.38
CA GLY A 166 20.63 -15.93 -0.67
C GLY A 166 20.94 -15.05 0.54
N GLN A 167 20.03 -14.12 0.92
CA GLN A 167 20.23 -13.21 2.03
C GLN A 167 19.07 -13.25 3.03
N TYR A 168 19.37 -12.89 4.27
CA TYR A 168 18.37 -12.70 5.31
C TYR A 168 18.01 -11.22 5.43
N TYR A 169 16.73 -10.98 5.58
CA TYR A 169 16.13 -9.67 5.83
C TYR A 169 15.28 -9.71 7.09
N ASP A 170 15.00 -8.53 7.61
CA ASP A 170 14.20 -8.33 8.81
C ASP A 170 12.74 -8.01 8.46
N SER A 171 11.80 -8.39 9.33
CA SER A 171 10.44 -7.85 9.30
C SER A 171 10.41 -6.57 10.12
N MET A 172 9.89 -5.50 9.52
CA MET A 172 9.85 -4.16 10.09
C MET A 172 8.41 -3.81 10.43
N LYS A 173 8.18 -3.44 11.69
CA LYS A 173 6.87 -3.05 12.22
C LYS A 173 6.87 -1.54 12.50
N TYR A 174 5.90 -0.85 11.96
CA TYR A 174 5.65 0.58 12.20
C TYR A 174 4.24 0.76 12.71
N GLY A 175 4.02 1.78 13.50
CA GLY A 175 2.69 2.12 14.00
C GLY A 175 2.56 3.60 14.31
N VAL A 176 1.31 4.08 14.33
CA VAL A 176 0.96 5.44 14.73
C VAL A 176 -0.27 5.38 15.63
N LEU A 177 -0.22 6.13 16.73
CA LEU A 177 -1.38 6.29 17.61
C LEU A 177 -2.31 7.40 17.08
N ARG A 178 -3.59 7.29 17.38
CA ARG A 178 -4.58 8.33 17.04
C ARG A 178 -4.18 9.71 17.53
N GLU A 179 -3.71 9.82 18.76
CA GLU A 179 -3.27 11.08 19.34
C GLU A 179 -2.06 11.68 18.63
N GLU A 180 -1.08 10.84 18.24
CA GLU A 180 0.08 11.25 17.46
C GLU A 180 -0.34 11.74 16.08
N TRP A 181 -1.26 11.01 15.44
CA TRP A 181 -1.79 11.37 14.13
C TRP A 181 -2.52 12.71 14.13
N ASN A 182 -3.32 12.97 15.15
CA ASN A 182 -4.09 14.21 15.28
C ASN A 182 -3.23 15.43 15.63
N THR A 183 -2.04 15.23 16.21
CA THR A 183 -1.15 16.32 16.63
C THR A 183 0.01 16.60 15.67
N ARG A 184 0.13 15.82 14.59
CA ARG A 184 1.15 16.07 13.58
C ARG A 184 0.97 17.44 12.91
N ALA A 185 2.06 18.16 12.69
CA ALA A 185 2.10 19.47 12.06
C ALA A 185 1.96 19.40 10.53
#